data_a3312e952e5f29c8e8cc1fdeea542b26
#
_entry.id   a3312e952e5f29c8e8cc1fdeea542b26
#
_cell.length_a   1.000
_cell.length_b   1.000
_cell.length_c   1.000
_cell.angle_alpha   90.00
_cell.angle_beta   90.00
_cell.angle_gamma   90.00
#
_symmetry.space_group_name_H-M   'P 1'
#
loop_
_entity.id
_entity.type
_entity.pdbx_description
1 polymer ?
#
loop_
_entity_poly.entity_id
_entity_poly.type
_entity_poly.pdbx_seq_one_letter_code
_entity_poly.pdbx_strand_id
1 'polypeptide(L)'
;MAQVKRIRRNVSGIILLDKPLGFTSNAALQKVRWLLNAEKAGHTGSLDPLATGVLPLCFGEATKFSQYLLDSDKGYETLAQLGKTTTTADAEGEVLLERPVTVGQADIEAVLPKFRGQISQIPPMYSALKRDGQPLYKLARAGEVVEREPRSVTIARLELLAFDGNTARLAVDCSKGTYIRTLVEDIGEQLGCGAYVAELRRTQAGPFTLAQTVTLEELEAVHAEGGNEAVDRFLMPSDSGLLDWPLLQFSEHSAFYWLNGQPVRAPDAPKFGMVRVQDHNGRFIGIGEVSEDGRIAPRRLIRSE
;
A
#
# COMPACT_ATOMS: atom_id res chain seq x y z
N MET A 1 31.06 -5.96 26.80
CA MET A 1 29.69 -6.18 27.35
C MET A 1 28.91 -6.98 26.32
N ALA A 2 28.42 -8.17 26.68
CA ALA A 2 27.56 -8.96 25.78
C ALA A 2 26.24 -8.21 25.58
N GLN A 3 25.91 -7.94 24.31
CA GLN A 3 24.62 -7.35 23.95
C GLN A 3 23.52 -8.34 24.34
N VAL A 4 22.72 -8.03 25.36
CA VAL A 4 21.56 -8.82 25.75
C VAL A 4 20.61 -8.82 24.56
N LYS A 5 20.43 -9.98 23.91
CA LYS A 5 19.53 -10.13 22.77
C LYS A 5 18.11 -9.83 23.26
N ARG A 6 17.53 -8.71 22.83
CA ARG A 6 16.16 -8.32 23.20
C ARG A 6 15.19 -9.40 22.70
N ILE A 7 14.46 -10.03 23.62
CA ILE A 7 13.41 -10.97 23.26
C ILE A 7 12.29 -10.20 22.56
N ARG A 8 11.96 -10.60 21.33
CA ARG A 8 10.87 -10.01 20.55
C ARG A 8 9.54 -10.64 20.95
N ARG A 9 8.48 -9.82 20.86
CA ARG A 9 7.11 -10.25 21.14
C ARG A 9 6.47 -10.85 19.87
N ASN A 10 5.76 -11.95 20.05
CA ASN A 10 4.94 -12.54 18.99
C ASN A 10 3.56 -11.86 18.98
N VAL A 11 3.47 -10.65 18.41
CA VAL A 11 2.24 -9.88 18.26
C VAL A 11 1.74 -9.96 16.83
N SER A 12 0.42 -10.10 16.65
CA SER A 12 -0.20 -10.27 15.34
C SER A 12 -1.34 -9.26 15.15
N GLY A 13 -1.38 -8.64 13.97
CA GLY A 13 -2.41 -7.67 13.61
C GLY A 13 -1.91 -6.64 12.59
N ILE A 14 -2.73 -5.65 12.32
CA ILE A 14 -2.45 -4.58 11.36
C ILE A 14 -2.51 -3.24 12.08
N ILE A 15 -1.48 -2.39 11.92
CA ILE A 15 -1.55 -0.97 12.28
C ILE A 15 -1.61 -0.17 10.98
N LEU A 16 -2.56 0.78 10.92
CA LEU A 16 -2.66 1.73 9.82
C LEU A 16 -1.91 3.00 10.21
N LEU A 17 -0.71 3.13 9.67
CA LEU A 17 0.10 4.31 9.94
C LEU A 17 -0.25 5.42 8.95
N ASP A 18 -0.49 6.65 9.44
CA ASP A 18 -0.32 7.86 8.65
C ASP A 18 1.18 8.12 8.52
N LYS A 19 1.77 7.66 7.41
CA LYS A 19 3.22 7.77 7.21
C LYS A 19 3.64 9.24 7.16
N PRO A 20 4.51 9.70 8.03
CA PRO A 20 4.98 11.08 8.01
C PRO A 20 5.88 11.36 6.80
N LEU A 21 5.98 12.63 6.44
CA LEU A 21 6.91 13.14 5.44
C LEU A 21 8.36 12.79 5.78
N GLY A 22 9.19 12.53 4.79
CA GLY A 22 10.63 12.29 4.93
C GLY A 22 11.01 10.86 5.34
N PHE A 23 10.06 10.03 5.76
CA PHE A 23 10.31 8.63 6.08
C PHE A 23 10.17 7.74 4.86
N THR A 24 11.10 6.82 4.65
CA THR A 24 10.83 5.67 3.78
C THR A 24 9.82 4.74 4.45
N SER A 25 9.04 3.98 3.66
CA SER A 25 8.09 3.00 4.22
C SER A 25 8.78 1.98 5.13
N ASN A 26 10.01 1.57 4.81
CA ASN A 26 10.77 0.66 5.66
C ASN A 26 11.24 1.31 6.96
N ALA A 27 11.69 2.57 6.94
CA ALA A 27 12.08 3.29 8.15
C ALA A 27 10.89 3.44 9.11
N ALA A 28 9.72 3.83 8.59
CA ALA A 28 8.47 3.91 9.35
C ALA A 28 8.07 2.53 9.94
N LEU A 29 8.13 1.47 9.12
CA LEU A 29 7.88 0.10 9.58
C LEU A 29 8.82 -0.31 10.73
N GLN A 30 10.13 -0.09 10.59
CA GLN A 30 11.09 -0.47 11.63
C GLN A 30 10.89 0.32 12.92
N LYS A 31 10.47 1.59 12.82
CA LYS A 31 10.13 2.41 14.00
C LYS A 31 8.93 1.84 14.74
N VAL A 32 7.82 1.55 14.05
CA VAL A 32 6.62 0.96 14.67
C VAL A 32 6.89 -0.46 15.18
N ARG A 33 7.67 -1.26 14.44
CA ARG A 33 8.13 -2.58 14.88
C ARG A 33 8.92 -2.50 16.21
N TRP A 34 9.73 -1.46 16.37
CA TRP A 34 10.46 -1.22 17.62
C TRP A 34 9.52 -0.84 18.75
N LEU A 35 8.53 0.05 18.51
CA LEU A 35 7.52 0.46 19.50
C LEU A 35 6.70 -0.75 20.01
N LEU A 36 6.33 -1.68 19.13
CA LEU A 36 5.65 -2.92 19.50
C LEU A 36 6.59 -3.99 20.06
N ASN A 37 7.91 -3.85 19.90
CA ASN A 37 8.88 -4.93 20.08
C ASN A 37 8.53 -6.20 19.28
N ALA A 38 7.92 -6.05 18.10
CA ALA A 38 7.40 -7.17 17.32
C ALA A 38 8.52 -8.00 16.66
N GLU A 39 8.34 -9.33 16.65
CA GLU A 39 9.28 -10.26 16.01
C GLU A 39 9.23 -10.13 14.48
N LYS A 40 8.04 -10.13 13.90
CA LYS A 40 7.79 -10.14 12.46
C LYS A 40 6.96 -8.94 12.04
N ALA A 41 7.38 -8.27 10.98
CA ALA A 41 6.66 -7.12 10.42
C ALA A 41 6.88 -7.00 8.92
N GLY A 42 5.90 -6.40 8.23
CA GLY A 42 5.94 -6.07 6.81
C GLY A 42 4.96 -4.94 6.49
N HIS A 43 5.15 -4.24 5.37
CA HIS A 43 4.20 -3.23 4.90
C HIS A 43 3.57 -3.65 3.57
N THR A 44 2.41 -3.08 3.24
CA THR A 44 1.64 -3.39 2.05
C THR A 44 1.68 -2.22 1.05
N GLY A 45 2.73 -2.16 0.27
CA GLY A 45 2.96 -1.13 -0.75
C GLY A 45 3.76 0.07 -0.23
N SER A 46 4.91 0.29 -0.88
CA SER A 46 5.81 1.38 -0.54
C SER A 46 5.21 2.75 -0.88
N LEU A 47 5.56 3.73 -0.06
CA LEU A 47 5.45 5.15 -0.32
C LEU A 47 6.86 5.73 -0.37
N ASP A 48 7.10 6.65 -1.29
CA ASP A 48 8.34 7.42 -1.39
C ASP A 48 8.53 8.31 -0.13
N PRO A 49 9.73 8.81 0.17
CA PRO A 49 9.95 9.68 1.32
C PRO A 49 9.07 10.93 1.30
N LEU A 50 8.91 11.55 0.12
CA LEU A 50 8.02 12.68 -0.13
C LEU A 50 6.54 12.36 0.16
N ALA A 51 6.11 11.12 -0.08
CA ALA A 51 4.71 10.75 0.07
C ALA A 51 4.31 10.53 1.53
N THR A 52 3.10 10.94 1.90
CA THR A 52 2.48 10.73 3.21
C THR A 52 1.22 9.86 3.12
N GLY A 53 0.59 9.56 4.24
CA GLY A 53 -0.74 8.95 4.26
C GLY A 53 -0.73 7.46 4.56
N VAL A 54 -1.82 6.80 4.19
CA VAL A 54 -2.17 5.43 4.61
C VAL A 54 -1.08 4.41 4.27
N LEU A 55 -0.42 3.87 5.28
CA LEU A 55 0.57 2.79 5.15
C LEU A 55 0.19 1.63 6.09
N PRO A 56 -0.47 0.58 5.57
CA PRO A 56 -0.78 -0.59 6.39
C PRO A 56 0.48 -1.36 6.75
N LEU A 57 0.69 -1.58 8.03
CA LEU A 57 1.79 -2.33 8.63
C LEU A 57 1.26 -3.63 9.21
N CYS A 58 1.71 -4.76 8.69
CA CYS A 58 1.31 -6.09 9.14
C CYS A 58 2.35 -6.65 10.12
N PHE A 59 1.88 -7.21 11.22
CA PHE A 59 2.72 -7.81 12.26
C PHE A 59 2.36 -9.29 12.47
N GLY A 60 3.35 -10.11 12.82
CA GLY A 60 3.17 -11.54 13.11
C GLY A 60 2.43 -12.28 11.99
N GLU A 61 1.35 -12.95 12.35
CA GLU A 61 0.54 -13.76 11.43
C GLU A 61 -0.14 -12.92 10.33
N ALA A 62 -0.46 -11.64 10.59
CA ALA A 62 -1.04 -10.76 9.57
C ALA A 62 -0.12 -10.58 8.34
N THR A 63 1.20 -10.78 8.48
CA THR A 63 2.13 -10.72 7.33
C THR A 63 1.85 -11.79 6.26
N LYS A 64 1.13 -12.86 6.60
CA LYS A 64 0.73 -13.91 5.65
C LYS A 64 -0.30 -13.43 4.64
N PHE A 65 -1.02 -12.34 4.97
CA PHE A 65 -2.11 -11.76 4.17
C PHE A 65 -1.71 -10.48 3.45
N SER A 66 -0.50 -9.98 3.68
CA SER A 66 0.00 -8.70 3.12
C SER A 66 -0.07 -8.62 1.59
N GLN A 67 0.04 -9.76 0.89
CA GLN A 67 -0.03 -9.83 -0.57
C GLN A 67 -1.39 -9.34 -1.10
N TYR A 68 -2.48 -9.68 -0.42
CA TYR A 68 -3.83 -9.28 -0.85
C TYR A 68 -4.05 -7.78 -0.75
N LEU A 69 -3.44 -7.13 0.25
CA LEU A 69 -3.42 -5.68 0.38
C LEU A 69 -2.47 -5.00 -0.62
N LEU A 70 -1.36 -5.65 -0.98
CA LEU A 70 -0.47 -5.18 -2.05
C LEU A 70 -1.22 -5.10 -3.39
N ASP A 71 -2.09 -6.05 -3.64
CA ASP A 71 -2.83 -6.19 -4.89
C ASP A 71 -4.11 -5.33 -4.96
N SER A 72 -4.48 -4.64 -3.89
CA SER A 72 -5.67 -3.77 -3.85
C SER A 72 -5.46 -2.43 -4.57
N ASP A 73 -6.55 -1.76 -4.89
CA ASP A 73 -6.55 -0.40 -5.44
C ASP A 73 -6.11 0.64 -4.40
N LYS A 74 -5.68 1.81 -4.86
CA LYS A 74 -5.19 2.91 -4.02
C LYS A 74 -5.81 4.23 -4.44
N GLY A 75 -6.05 5.09 -3.45
CA GLY A 75 -6.46 6.48 -3.65
C GLY A 75 -5.33 7.43 -3.23
N TYR A 76 -5.21 8.53 -3.97
CA TYR A 76 -4.21 9.55 -3.72
C TYR A 76 -4.78 10.95 -3.92
N GLU A 77 -4.23 11.90 -3.16
CA GLU A 77 -4.22 13.30 -3.52
C GLU A 77 -2.78 13.72 -3.82
N THR A 78 -2.59 14.49 -4.89
CA THR A 78 -1.28 14.99 -5.31
C THR A 78 -1.34 16.44 -5.71
N LEU A 79 -0.28 17.18 -5.41
CA LEU A 79 -0.05 18.52 -5.93
C LEU A 79 0.96 18.43 -7.07
N ALA A 80 0.51 18.67 -8.28
CA ALA A 80 1.35 18.75 -9.46
C ALA A 80 1.88 20.19 -9.60
N GLN A 81 3.19 20.38 -9.60
CA GLN A 81 3.83 21.64 -9.97
C GLN A 81 4.02 21.65 -11.48
N LEU A 82 3.39 22.61 -12.15
CA LEU A 82 3.53 22.82 -13.59
C LEU A 82 4.76 23.67 -13.93
N GLY A 83 5.19 23.61 -15.19
CA GLY A 83 6.26 24.43 -15.73
C GLY A 83 7.65 23.86 -15.55
N LYS A 84 7.82 22.72 -14.88
CA LYS A 84 9.14 22.10 -14.64
C LYS A 84 9.04 20.59 -14.70
N THR A 85 10.16 19.98 -15.11
CA THR A 85 10.38 18.52 -14.94
C THR A 85 11.59 18.28 -14.05
N THR A 86 11.64 17.15 -13.34
CA THR A 86 12.75 16.80 -12.44
C THR A 86 13.26 15.39 -12.70
N THR A 87 14.48 15.09 -12.24
CA THR A 87 15.14 13.78 -12.44
C THR A 87 14.36 12.60 -11.84
N THR A 88 13.54 12.84 -10.82
CA THR A 88 12.74 11.83 -10.12
C THR A 88 11.24 11.93 -10.41
N ALA A 89 10.83 12.92 -11.21
CA ALA A 89 9.44 13.33 -11.45
C ALA A 89 8.71 13.75 -10.15
N ASP A 90 9.44 14.15 -9.11
CA ASP A 90 8.96 14.69 -7.84
C ASP A 90 9.89 15.81 -7.32
N ALA A 91 9.54 16.43 -6.19
CA ALA A 91 10.28 17.55 -5.61
C ALA A 91 11.63 17.15 -4.97
N GLU A 92 11.97 15.84 -4.88
CA GLU A 92 13.27 15.40 -4.41
C GLU A 92 14.34 15.39 -5.51
N GLY A 93 13.93 15.53 -6.79
CA GLY A 93 14.82 15.52 -7.94
C GLY A 93 15.34 16.91 -8.33
N GLU A 94 16.48 16.94 -9.02
CA GLU A 94 17.00 18.15 -9.65
C GLU A 94 16.15 18.55 -10.84
N VAL A 95 15.97 19.87 -11.05
CA VAL A 95 15.22 20.40 -12.21
C VAL A 95 15.98 20.10 -13.50
N LEU A 96 15.29 19.47 -14.45
CA LEU A 96 15.82 19.14 -15.78
C LEU A 96 15.46 20.20 -16.81
N LEU A 97 14.19 20.62 -16.85
CA LEU A 97 13.66 21.57 -17.80
C LEU A 97 12.70 22.55 -17.11
N GLU A 98 12.70 23.80 -17.58
CA GLU A 98 11.70 24.81 -17.23
C GLU A 98 11.02 25.29 -18.49
N ARG A 99 9.68 25.39 -18.46
CA ARG A 99 8.84 25.83 -19.56
C ARG A 99 7.79 26.81 -19.02
N PRO A 100 7.37 27.81 -19.79
CA PRO A 100 6.29 28.71 -19.35
C PRO A 100 4.97 27.92 -19.19
N VAL A 101 4.22 28.25 -18.14
CA VAL A 101 2.86 27.74 -17.93
C VAL A 101 1.89 28.73 -18.60
N THR A 102 1.33 28.32 -19.72
CA THR A 102 0.36 29.13 -20.50
C THR A 102 -1.05 28.51 -20.50
N VAL A 103 -1.20 27.41 -19.80
CA VAL A 103 -2.45 26.65 -19.71
C VAL A 103 -3.33 27.15 -18.57
N GLY A 104 -4.64 27.09 -18.77
CA GLY A 104 -5.64 27.38 -17.76
C GLY A 104 -6.32 26.12 -17.23
N GLN A 105 -7.25 26.31 -16.29
CA GLN A 105 -8.00 25.19 -15.68
C GLN A 105 -8.72 24.35 -16.75
N ALA A 106 -9.34 24.98 -17.75
CA ALA A 106 -10.06 24.30 -18.83
C ALA A 106 -9.16 23.38 -19.66
N ASP A 107 -7.89 23.75 -19.87
CA ASP A 107 -6.93 22.95 -20.62
C ASP A 107 -6.56 21.70 -19.82
N ILE A 108 -6.38 21.83 -18.51
CA ILE A 108 -6.13 20.69 -17.61
C ILE A 108 -7.33 19.76 -17.65
N GLU A 109 -8.54 20.26 -17.41
CA GLU A 109 -9.78 19.46 -17.43
C GLU A 109 -10.01 18.75 -18.76
N ALA A 110 -9.60 19.32 -19.87
CA ALA A 110 -9.68 18.72 -21.20
C ALA A 110 -8.68 17.56 -21.42
N VAL A 111 -7.55 17.59 -20.72
CA VAL A 111 -6.49 16.58 -20.82
C VAL A 111 -6.77 15.35 -19.94
N LEU A 112 -7.30 15.55 -18.72
CA LEU A 112 -7.50 14.48 -17.73
C LEU A 112 -8.28 13.25 -18.27
N PRO A 113 -9.32 13.36 -19.10
CA PRO A 113 -10.02 12.22 -19.63
C PRO A 113 -9.15 11.22 -20.40
N LYS A 114 -8.04 11.69 -21.01
CA LYS A 114 -7.10 10.82 -21.76
C LYS A 114 -6.33 9.86 -20.85
N PHE A 115 -6.27 10.17 -19.56
CA PHE A 115 -5.56 9.38 -18.55
C PHE A 115 -6.50 8.55 -17.67
N ARG A 116 -7.81 8.56 -17.94
CA ARG A 116 -8.79 7.70 -17.25
C ARG A 116 -8.95 6.36 -17.94
N GLY A 117 -9.35 5.35 -17.17
CA GLY A 117 -9.48 3.98 -17.66
C GLY A 117 -8.12 3.28 -17.74
N GLN A 118 -8.00 2.36 -18.67
CA GLN A 118 -6.77 1.59 -18.87
C GLN A 118 -5.73 2.41 -19.66
N ILE A 119 -4.58 2.64 -19.05
CA ILE A 119 -3.45 3.35 -19.64
C ILE A 119 -2.17 2.53 -19.58
N SER A 120 -1.18 2.90 -20.38
CA SER A 120 0.15 2.32 -20.36
C SER A 120 1.12 3.30 -19.69
N GLN A 121 1.85 2.86 -18.67
CA GLN A 121 2.91 3.64 -18.02
C GLN A 121 4.27 2.96 -18.13
N ILE A 122 5.32 3.70 -18.38
CA ILE A 122 6.71 3.25 -18.20
C ILE A 122 7.07 3.53 -16.74
N PRO A 123 7.37 2.50 -15.92
CA PRO A 123 7.74 2.71 -14.52
C PRO A 123 8.96 3.61 -14.40
N PRO A 124 9.04 4.50 -13.39
CA PRO A 124 10.22 5.35 -13.22
C PRO A 124 11.46 4.55 -12.81
N MET A 125 12.65 5.06 -13.12
CA MET A 125 13.91 4.45 -12.66
C MET A 125 14.00 4.41 -11.13
N TYR A 126 13.49 5.44 -10.48
CA TYR A 126 13.41 5.48 -9.01
C TYR A 126 12.20 4.68 -8.51
N SER A 127 12.25 3.35 -8.69
CA SER A 127 11.22 2.42 -8.24
C SER A 127 11.80 1.19 -7.55
N ALA A 128 10.96 0.48 -6.80
CA ALA A 128 11.31 -0.77 -6.13
C ALA A 128 11.25 -2.00 -7.06
N LEU A 129 10.90 -1.82 -8.32
CA LEU A 129 10.93 -2.88 -9.32
C LEU A 129 12.35 -3.43 -9.44
N LYS A 130 12.45 -4.73 -9.67
CA LYS A 130 13.76 -5.40 -9.79
C LYS A 130 14.03 -5.78 -11.25
N ARG A 131 15.27 -5.54 -11.68
CA ARG A 131 15.85 -6.14 -12.88
C ARG A 131 17.04 -6.98 -12.44
N ASP A 132 17.09 -8.24 -12.85
CA ASP A 132 18.14 -9.20 -12.50
C ASP A 132 18.43 -9.28 -10.98
N GLY A 133 17.35 -9.20 -10.17
CA GLY A 133 17.41 -9.24 -8.71
C GLY A 133 17.75 -7.90 -8.04
N GLN A 134 18.19 -6.87 -8.78
CA GLN A 134 18.51 -5.54 -8.27
C GLN A 134 17.33 -4.55 -8.42
N PRO A 135 16.98 -3.79 -7.36
CA PRO A 135 15.97 -2.73 -7.48
C PRO A 135 16.43 -1.59 -8.40
N LEU A 136 15.54 -1.09 -9.26
CA LEU A 136 15.83 -0.03 -10.23
C LEU A 136 16.36 1.25 -9.57
N TYR A 137 15.86 1.62 -8.38
CA TYR A 137 16.36 2.81 -7.69
C TYR A 137 17.86 2.73 -7.32
N LYS A 138 18.43 1.52 -7.14
CA LYS A 138 19.87 1.35 -6.90
C LYS A 138 20.68 1.60 -8.16
N LEU A 139 20.19 1.11 -9.31
CA LEU A 139 20.80 1.37 -10.62
C LEU A 139 20.72 2.87 -10.94
N ALA A 140 19.56 3.51 -10.72
CA ALA A 140 19.40 4.94 -10.91
C ALA A 140 20.40 5.78 -10.09
N ARG A 141 20.61 5.42 -8.82
CA ARG A 141 21.61 6.09 -7.97
C ARG A 141 23.06 5.85 -8.40
N ALA A 142 23.32 4.77 -9.11
CA ALA A 142 24.63 4.48 -9.72
C ALA A 142 24.80 5.20 -11.08
N GLY A 143 23.80 5.97 -11.53
CA GLY A 143 23.82 6.65 -12.84
C GLY A 143 23.46 5.73 -14.02
N GLU A 144 23.04 4.50 -13.74
CA GLU A 144 22.66 3.54 -14.76
C GLU A 144 21.19 3.75 -15.18
N VAL A 145 20.93 3.84 -16.48
CA VAL A 145 19.59 3.88 -17.07
C VAL A 145 19.35 2.56 -17.78
N VAL A 146 18.26 1.88 -17.41
CA VAL A 146 17.86 0.63 -18.04
C VAL A 146 16.51 0.77 -18.72
N GLU A 147 16.33 0.04 -19.80
CA GLU A 147 15.06 -0.05 -20.51
C GLU A 147 14.01 -0.73 -19.61
N ARG A 148 12.81 -0.17 -19.58
CA ARG A 148 11.68 -0.62 -18.76
C ARG A 148 10.50 -0.87 -19.65
N GLU A 149 9.90 -2.05 -19.47
CA GLU A 149 8.69 -2.43 -20.20
C GLU A 149 7.50 -1.60 -19.73
N PRO A 150 6.69 -1.06 -20.66
CA PRO A 150 5.41 -0.44 -20.33
C PRO A 150 4.50 -1.41 -19.59
N ARG A 151 3.74 -0.89 -18.63
CA ARG A 151 2.78 -1.68 -17.84
C ARG A 151 1.40 -1.08 -17.94
N SER A 152 0.41 -1.95 -18.10
CA SER A 152 -0.99 -1.56 -18.07
C SER A 152 -1.40 -1.30 -16.62
N VAL A 153 -1.99 -0.13 -16.39
CA VAL A 153 -2.62 0.26 -15.13
C VAL A 153 -3.98 0.87 -15.41
N THR A 154 -4.85 0.89 -14.41
CA THR A 154 -6.18 1.48 -14.54
C THR A 154 -6.32 2.68 -13.62
N ILE A 155 -6.73 3.82 -14.16
CA ILE A 155 -7.09 5.02 -13.43
C ILE A 155 -8.62 5.10 -13.37
N ALA A 156 -9.20 4.69 -12.25
CA ALA A 156 -10.65 4.65 -12.09
C ALA A 156 -11.25 6.05 -11.93
N ARG A 157 -10.50 6.95 -11.24
CA ARG A 157 -10.87 8.33 -11.03
C ARG A 157 -9.65 9.22 -11.20
N LEU A 158 -9.83 10.36 -11.88
CA LEU A 158 -8.84 11.43 -11.98
C LEU A 158 -9.59 12.75 -12.09
N GLU A 159 -9.46 13.61 -11.07
CA GLU A 159 -10.20 14.86 -10.97
C GLU A 159 -9.28 16.00 -10.57
N LEU A 160 -9.53 17.17 -11.13
CA LEU A 160 -8.90 18.41 -10.71
C LEU A 160 -9.68 18.95 -9.50
N LEU A 161 -9.02 19.08 -8.37
CA LEU A 161 -9.60 19.61 -7.14
C LEU A 161 -9.40 21.12 -7.01
N ALA A 162 -8.24 21.63 -7.45
CA ALA A 162 -7.89 23.05 -7.43
C ALA A 162 -6.79 23.36 -8.43
N PHE A 163 -6.76 24.61 -8.91
CA PHE A 163 -5.72 25.15 -9.78
C PHE A 163 -5.47 26.62 -9.42
N ASP A 164 -4.22 27.02 -9.29
CA ASP A 164 -3.80 28.39 -8.92
C ASP A 164 -2.98 29.12 -10.00
N GLY A 165 -2.89 28.53 -11.20
CA GLY A 165 -2.07 29.03 -12.31
C GLY A 165 -0.72 28.33 -12.46
N ASN A 166 -0.14 27.81 -11.40
CA ASN A 166 1.16 27.11 -11.42
C ASN A 166 1.10 25.71 -10.82
N THR A 167 0.12 25.45 -9.94
CA THR A 167 -0.07 24.14 -9.35
C THR A 167 -1.46 23.61 -9.61
N ALA A 168 -1.57 22.30 -9.77
CA ALA A 168 -2.82 21.58 -9.92
C ALA A 168 -2.93 20.49 -8.84
N ARG A 169 -3.96 20.57 -7.99
CA ARG A 169 -4.27 19.51 -7.01
C ARG A 169 -5.21 18.51 -7.66
N LEU A 170 -4.79 17.25 -7.68
CA LEU A 170 -5.51 16.16 -8.33
C LEU A 170 -5.89 15.08 -7.31
N ALA A 171 -7.11 14.52 -7.46
CA ALA A 171 -7.51 13.27 -6.82
C ALA A 171 -7.41 12.12 -7.81
N VAL A 172 -6.84 11.00 -7.38
CA VAL A 172 -6.56 9.82 -8.23
C VAL A 172 -6.95 8.54 -7.51
N ASP A 173 -7.84 7.73 -8.10
CA ASP A 173 -8.08 6.36 -7.68
C ASP A 173 -7.57 5.43 -8.79
N CYS A 174 -6.70 4.48 -8.43
CA CYS A 174 -5.97 3.69 -9.42
C CYS A 174 -5.69 2.26 -8.95
N SER A 175 -5.46 1.40 -9.93
CA SER A 175 -5.04 0.02 -9.68
C SER A 175 -3.64 -0.06 -9.08
N LYS A 176 -3.31 -1.24 -8.52
CA LYS A 176 -1.94 -1.53 -8.07
C LYS A 176 -0.91 -1.24 -9.16
N GLY A 177 0.29 -0.86 -8.75
CA GLY A 177 1.42 -0.65 -9.65
C GLY A 177 1.43 0.66 -10.41
N THR A 178 0.44 1.53 -10.21
CA THR A 178 0.39 2.88 -10.76
C THR A 178 1.41 3.77 -10.07
N TYR A 179 2.19 4.52 -10.87
CA TYR A 179 3.12 5.54 -10.41
C TYR A 179 2.51 6.93 -10.61
N ILE A 180 2.14 7.60 -9.53
CA ILE A 180 1.55 8.94 -9.58
C ILE A 180 2.55 9.94 -10.13
N ARG A 181 3.85 9.77 -9.89
CA ARG A 181 4.91 10.61 -10.47
C ARG A 181 4.90 10.56 -12.00
N THR A 182 4.85 9.36 -12.57
CA THR A 182 4.74 9.19 -14.03
C THR A 182 3.43 9.78 -14.57
N LEU A 183 2.30 9.57 -13.86
CA LEU A 183 1.01 10.14 -14.27
C LEU A 183 1.06 11.67 -14.35
N VAL A 184 1.63 12.32 -13.34
CA VAL A 184 1.75 13.79 -13.28
C VAL A 184 2.72 14.30 -14.36
N GLU A 185 3.85 13.63 -14.57
CA GLU A 185 4.81 13.96 -15.63
C GLU A 185 4.15 13.85 -17.01
N ASP A 186 3.45 12.75 -17.29
CA ASP A 186 2.74 12.53 -18.57
C ASP A 186 1.64 13.58 -18.82
N ILE A 187 0.89 13.97 -17.77
CA ILE A 187 -0.09 15.05 -17.85
C ILE A 187 0.61 16.37 -18.20
N GLY A 188 1.71 16.70 -17.54
CA GLY A 188 2.49 17.90 -17.78
C GLY A 188 3.08 17.98 -19.20
N GLU A 189 3.57 16.85 -19.72
CA GLU A 189 4.02 16.75 -21.11
C GLU A 189 2.87 16.91 -22.12
N GLN A 190 1.70 16.32 -21.83
CA GLN A 190 0.52 16.50 -22.69
C GLN A 190 0.00 17.96 -22.68
N LEU A 191 0.20 18.69 -21.58
CA LEU A 191 -0.08 20.12 -21.48
C LEU A 191 1.01 21.00 -22.15
N GLY A 192 2.18 20.43 -22.49
CA GLY A 192 3.30 21.10 -23.12
C GLY A 192 4.22 21.88 -22.17
N CYS A 193 3.86 22.06 -20.93
CA CYS A 193 4.66 22.79 -19.94
C CYS A 193 5.54 21.91 -19.05
N GLY A 194 5.29 20.58 -19.00
CA GLY A 194 5.92 19.69 -18.03
C GLY A 194 5.31 19.83 -16.64
N ALA A 195 5.46 18.78 -15.81
CA ALA A 195 5.06 18.82 -14.42
C ALA A 195 5.87 17.80 -13.59
N TYR A 196 5.88 17.99 -12.27
CA TYR A 196 6.37 17.02 -11.29
C TYR A 196 5.47 17.00 -10.04
N VAL A 197 5.56 15.94 -9.25
CA VAL A 197 4.83 15.80 -7.98
C VAL A 197 5.52 16.65 -6.91
N ALA A 198 4.84 17.72 -6.46
CA ALA A 198 5.30 18.55 -5.35
C ALA A 198 4.88 17.96 -3.99
N GLU A 199 3.64 17.42 -3.91
CA GLU A 199 3.11 16.73 -2.74
C GLU A 199 2.38 15.47 -3.18
N LEU A 200 2.48 14.43 -2.35
CA LEU A 200 1.75 13.18 -2.57
C LEU A 200 1.22 12.64 -1.24
N ARG A 201 -0.07 12.40 -1.16
CA ARG A 201 -0.71 11.79 0.00
C ARG A 201 -1.56 10.60 -0.42
N ARG A 202 -1.27 9.42 0.11
CA ARG A 202 -2.13 8.26 -0.09
C ARG A 202 -3.32 8.33 0.84
N THR A 203 -4.51 8.51 0.28
CA THR A 203 -5.77 8.66 1.01
C THR A 203 -6.44 7.32 1.29
N GLN A 204 -6.14 6.31 0.45
CA GLN A 204 -6.73 4.98 0.53
C GLN A 204 -5.73 3.89 0.12
N ALA A 205 -5.78 2.73 0.80
CA ALA A 205 -5.07 1.50 0.45
C ALA A 205 -5.98 0.29 0.66
N GLY A 206 -6.59 -0.22 -0.40
CA GLY A 206 -7.65 -1.24 -0.32
C GLY A 206 -8.84 -0.72 0.51
N PRO A 207 -9.28 -1.45 1.53
CA PRO A 207 -10.42 -1.04 2.36
C PRO A 207 -10.07 0.05 3.38
N PHE A 208 -8.81 0.44 3.51
CA PHE A 208 -8.32 1.36 4.54
C PHE A 208 -8.24 2.80 4.04
N THR A 209 -8.69 3.74 4.88
CA THR A 209 -8.69 5.18 4.61
C THR A 209 -7.93 5.96 5.67
N LEU A 210 -7.67 7.25 5.43
CA LEU A 210 -6.99 8.14 6.39
C LEU A 210 -7.70 8.22 7.74
N ALA A 211 -9.02 8.15 7.76
CA ALA A 211 -9.80 8.25 9.01
C ALA A 211 -9.50 7.12 10.02
N GLN A 212 -8.89 6.04 9.56
CA GLN A 212 -8.56 4.86 10.39
C GLN A 212 -7.08 4.84 10.80
N THR A 213 -6.29 5.80 10.36
CA THR A 213 -4.85 5.81 10.62
C THR A 213 -4.52 6.44 11.97
N VAL A 214 -3.37 6.05 12.50
CA VAL A 214 -2.70 6.65 13.65
C VAL A 214 -1.40 7.29 13.20
N THR A 215 -1.01 8.41 13.79
CA THR A 215 0.27 9.07 13.49
C THR A 215 1.43 8.38 14.23
N LEU A 216 2.65 8.63 13.77
CA LEU A 216 3.84 8.10 14.44
C LEU A 216 4.01 8.75 15.83
N GLU A 217 3.71 10.03 15.94
CA GLU A 217 3.76 10.82 17.18
C GLU A 217 2.81 10.23 18.23
N GLU A 218 1.57 9.87 17.86
CA GLU A 218 0.61 9.23 18.77
C GLU A 218 1.10 7.87 19.24
N LEU A 219 1.68 7.05 18.35
CA LEU A 219 2.27 5.76 18.71
C LEU A 219 3.44 5.93 19.69
N GLU A 220 4.29 6.94 19.48
CA GLU A 220 5.43 7.26 20.36
C GLU A 220 4.97 7.74 21.73
N ALA A 221 3.96 8.61 21.78
CA ALA A 221 3.39 9.12 23.03
C ALA A 221 2.83 7.97 23.88
N VAL A 222 2.01 7.11 23.25
CA VAL A 222 1.43 5.94 23.94
C VAL A 222 2.50 4.97 24.43
N HIS A 223 3.54 4.74 23.62
CA HIS A 223 4.68 3.91 24.03
C HIS A 223 5.45 4.53 25.20
N ALA A 224 5.63 5.84 25.24
CA ALA A 224 6.32 6.53 26.32
C ALA A 224 5.58 6.41 27.67
N GLU A 225 4.23 6.40 27.62
CA GLU A 225 3.38 6.28 28.82
C GLU A 225 3.28 4.85 29.35
N GLY A 226 3.10 3.85 28.45
CA GLY A 226 2.74 2.48 28.84
C GLY A 226 3.57 1.38 28.20
N GLY A 227 4.66 1.71 27.52
CA GLY A 227 5.57 0.74 26.89
C GLY A 227 4.98 0.02 25.67
N ASN A 228 5.61 -1.11 25.34
CA ASN A 228 5.26 -1.85 24.13
C ASN A 228 3.80 -2.37 24.12
N GLU A 229 3.29 -2.78 25.27
CA GLU A 229 1.94 -3.35 25.41
C GLU A 229 0.84 -2.31 25.22
N ALA A 230 1.09 -1.05 25.60
CA ALA A 230 0.13 0.03 25.40
C ALA A 230 -0.13 0.32 23.92
N VAL A 231 0.84 0.03 23.04
CA VAL A 231 0.72 0.19 21.58
C VAL A 231 -0.20 -0.87 20.97
N ASP A 232 -0.42 -2.00 21.63
CA ASP A 232 -1.26 -3.10 21.13
C ASP A 232 -2.71 -2.66 20.87
N ARG A 233 -3.19 -1.61 21.53
CA ARG A 233 -4.53 -1.05 21.31
C ARG A 233 -4.81 -0.57 19.89
N PHE A 234 -3.75 -0.32 19.10
CA PHE A 234 -3.84 0.09 17.70
C PHE A 234 -3.79 -1.10 16.73
N LEU A 235 -3.57 -2.32 17.23
CA LEU A 235 -3.57 -3.52 16.40
C LEU A 235 -5.01 -3.90 16.02
N MET A 236 -5.31 -3.81 14.75
CA MET A 236 -6.52 -4.36 14.16
C MET A 236 -6.35 -5.87 13.95
N PRO A 237 -7.45 -6.65 13.88
CA PRO A 237 -7.40 -8.07 13.54
C PRO A 237 -6.62 -8.36 12.25
N SER A 238 -6.00 -9.54 12.19
CA SER A 238 -5.15 -9.94 11.05
C SER A 238 -5.88 -10.03 9.70
N ASP A 239 -7.19 -10.21 9.72
CA ASP A 239 -8.07 -10.28 8.55
C ASP A 239 -8.77 -8.97 8.21
N SER A 240 -8.48 -7.86 8.91
CA SER A 240 -9.13 -6.56 8.68
C SER A 240 -9.03 -6.05 7.24
N GLY A 241 -8.02 -6.47 6.51
CA GLY A 241 -7.85 -6.14 5.08
C GLY A 241 -8.65 -7.01 4.11
N LEU A 242 -9.41 -7.99 4.62
CA LEU A 242 -10.12 -9.00 3.83
C LEU A 242 -11.62 -9.04 4.13
N LEU A 243 -12.17 -8.00 4.77
CA LEU A 243 -13.55 -8.00 5.27
C LEU A 243 -14.61 -8.14 4.16
N ASP A 244 -14.27 -7.80 2.93
CA ASP A 244 -15.14 -7.98 1.74
C ASP A 244 -15.26 -9.45 1.31
N TRP A 245 -14.41 -10.33 1.82
CA TRP A 245 -14.49 -11.75 1.49
C TRP A 245 -15.53 -12.44 2.37
N PRO A 246 -16.28 -13.42 1.81
CA PRO A 246 -17.22 -14.22 2.57
C PRO A 246 -16.55 -14.85 3.80
N LEU A 247 -17.24 -14.78 4.94
CA LEU A 247 -16.80 -15.38 6.18
C LEU A 247 -17.53 -16.71 6.39
N LEU A 248 -16.77 -17.77 6.63
CA LEU A 248 -17.27 -19.09 7.00
C LEU A 248 -16.90 -19.42 8.43
N GLN A 249 -17.84 -19.93 9.20
CA GLN A 249 -17.56 -20.44 10.53
C GLN A 249 -17.55 -21.97 10.48
N PHE A 250 -16.44 -22.57 10.90
CA PHE A 250 -16.27 -24.03 10.92
C PHE A 250 -16.63 -24.59 12.29
N SER A 251 -17.22 -25.79 12.30
CA SER A 251 -17.30 -26.60 13.52
C SER A 251 -15.89 -26.96 14.01
N GLU A 252 -15.78 -27.37 15.27
CA GLU A 252 -14.50 -27.85 15.85
C GLU A 252 -13.87 -28.94 14.97
N HIS A 253 -14.68 -29.91 14.54
CA HIS A 253 -14.26 -31.01 13.68
C HIS A 253 -13.74 -30.53 12.32
N SER A 254 -14.49 -29.65 11.64
CA SER A 254 -14.07 -29.10 10.35
C SER A 254 -12.81 -28.24 10.49
N ALA A 255 -12.71 -27.43 11.54
CA ALA A 255 -11.54 -26.59 11.80
C ALA A 255 -10.29 -27.46 12.06
N PHE A 256 -10.42 -28.56 12.80
CA PHE A 256 -9.31 -29.50 13.03
C PHE A 256 -8.72 -30.04 11.72
N TYR A 257 -9.54 -30.59 10.83
CA TYR A 257 -9.04 -31.12 9.56
C TYR A 257 -8.49 -30.03 8.65
N TRP A 258 -9.17 -28.89 8.61
CA TRP A 258 -8.76 -27.77 7.76
C TRP A 258 -7.40 -27.18 8.20
N LEU A 259 -7.16 -27.03 9.50
CA LEU A 259 -5.88 -26.59 10.05
C LEU A 259 -4.74 -27.58 9.78
N ASN A 260 -5.08 -28.85 9.56
CA ASN A 260 -4.14 -29.89 9.13
C ASN A 260 -3.99 -29.97 7.59
N GLY A 261 -4.49 -28.96 6.85
CA GLY A 261 -4.30 -28.86 5.41
C GLY A 261 -5.33 -29.59 4.56
N GLN A 262 -6.37 -30.17 5.17
CA GLN A 262 -7.38 -30.95 4.44
C GLN A 262 -8.55 -30.06 3.99
N PRO A 263 -8.98 -30.12 2.71
CA PRO A 263 -10.18 -29.41 2.26
C PRO A 263 -11.44 -29.96 2.95
N VAL A 264 -12.29 -29.06 3.46
CA VAL A 264 -13.54 -29.42 4.16
C VAL A 264 -14.74 -28.78 3.47
N ARG A 265 -15.93 -29.36 3.66
CA ARG A 265 -17.19 -28.80 3.20
C ARG A 265 -17.75 -27.83 4.23
N ALA A 266 -18.34 -26.71 3.74
CA ALA A 266 -19.11 -25.77 4.53
C ALA A 266 -20.47 -25.54 3.85
N PRO A 267 -21.59 -25.61 4.59
CA PRO A 267 -22.92 -25.47 4.00
C PRO A 267 -23.14 -24.12 3.29
N ASP A 268 -22.61 -23.05 3.88
CA ASP A 268 -22.80 -21.66 3.42
C ASP A 268 -21.65 -21.16 2.52
N ALA A 269 -20.87 -22.09 1.94
CA ALA A 269 -19.78 -21.72 1.06
C ALA A 269 -20.30 -21.05 -0.23
N PRO A 270 -19.64 -20.00 -0.72
CA PRO A 270 -19.92 -19.47 -2.05
C PRO A 270 -19.54 -20.50 -3.11
N LYS A 271 -20.00 -20.31 -4.36
CA LYS A 271 -19.71 -21.24 -5.44
C LYS A 271 -18.25 -21.28 -5.86
N PHE A 272 -17.53 -20.18 -5.68
CA PHE A 272 -16.12 -20.01 -6.05
C PHE A 272 -15.50 -18.84 -5.29
N GLY A 273 -14.18 -18.72 -5.35
CA GLY A 273 -13.43 -17.59 -4.82
C GLY A 273 -12.82 -17.84 -3.45
N MET A 274 -12.21 -16.80 -2.93
CA MET A 274 -11.53 -16.79 -1.64
C MET A 274 -12.52 -16.54 -0.51
N VAL A 275 -12.28 -17.16 0.64
CA VAL A 275 -13.10 -17.04 1.86
C VAL A 275 -12.23 -16.83 3.08
N ARG A 276 -12.75 -16.12 4.07
CA ARG A 276 -12.22 -16.06 5.43
C ARG A 276 -12.83 -17.19 6.25
N VAL A 277 -12.03 -17.79 7.11
CA VAL A 277 -12.48 -18.91 7.94
C VAL A 277 -12.24 -18.61 9.41
N GLN A 278 -13.30 -18.80 10.22
CA GLN A 278 -13.25 -18.78 11.67
C GLN A 278 -13.53 -20.17 12.22
N ASP A 279 -12.99 -20.46 13.41
CA ASP A 279 -13.36 -21.65 14.17
C ASP A 279 -14.74 -21.48 14.85
N HIS A 280 -15.15 -22.50 15.58
CA HIS A 280 -16.43 -22.52 16.32
C HIS A 280 -16.54 -21.44 17.43
N ASN A 281 -15.41 -20.89 17.87
CA ASN A 281 -15.33 -19.80 18.85
C ASN A 281 -15.30 -18.39 18.19
N GLY A 282 -15.39 -18.32 16.85
CA GLY A 282 -15.29 -17.05 16.11
C GLY A 282 -13.87 -16.53 15.95
N ARG A 283 -12.84 -17.35 16.26
CA ARG A 283 -11.44 -16.97 16.05
C ARG A 283 -11.08 -17.16 14.57
N PHE A 284 -10.51 -16.13 13.96
CA PHE A 284 -9.99 -16.21 12.59
C PHE A 284 -8.81 -17.20 12.53
N ILE A 285 -8.92 -18.24 11.71
CA ILE A 285 -7.95 -19.31 11.56
C ILE A 285 -7.26 -19.33 10.19
N GLY A 286 -7.68 -18.45 9.28
CA GLY A 286 -7.01 -18.29 7.99
C GLY A 286 -7.96 -18.06 6.84
N ILE A 287 -7.42 -18.22 5.63
CA ILE A 287 -8.16 -18.09 4.37
C ILE A 287 -8.11 -19.36 3.56
N GLY A 288 -9.20 -19.63 2.86
CA GLY A 288 -9.33 -20.74 1.92
C GLY A 288 -9.84 -20.31 0.57
N GLU A 289 -9.82 -21.24 -0.36
CA GLU A 289 -10.41 -21.07 -1.68
C GLU A 289 -11.41 -22.20 -1.94
N VAL A 290 -12.53 -21.85 -2.52
CA VAL A 290 -13.55 -22.83 -2.91
C VAL A 290 -13.05 -23.62 -4.11
N SER A 291 -12.87 -24.92 -3.96
CA SER A 291 -12.48 -25.83 -5.04
C SER A 291 -13.68 -26.24 -5.92
N GLU A 292 -13.42 -26.83 -7.06
CA GLU A 292 -14.45 -27.22 -8.03
C GLU A 292 -15.47 -28.21 -7.44
N ASP A 293 -15.08 -29.03 -6.46
CA ASP A 293 -15.96 -29.97 -5.77
C ASP A 293 -16.71 -29.35 -4.58
N GLY A 294 -16.63 -28.02 -4.42
CA GLY A 294 -17.31 -27.25 -3.38
C GLY A 294 -16.69 -27.35 -1.99
N ARG A 295 -15.49 -27.92 -1.86
CA ARG A 295 -14.75 -27.93 -0.59
C ARG A 295 -13.91 -26.66 -0.46
N ILE A 296 -13.62 -26.26 0.77
CA ILE A 296 -12.76 -25.12 1.10
C ILE A 296 -11.34 -25.65 1.31
N ALA A 297 -10.49 -25.39 0.31
CA ALA A 297 -9.07 -25.74 0.38
C ALA A 297 -8.30 -24.64 1.17
N PRO A 298 -7.49 -24.98 2.19
CA PRO A 298 -6.72 -23.99 2.93
C PRO A 298 -5.65 -23.36 2.04
N ARG A 299 -5.51 -22.04 2.12
CA ARG A 299 -4.50 -21.27 1.37
C ARG A 299 -3.46 -20.64 2.28
N ARG A 300 -3.87 -20.02 3.38
CA ARG A 300 -3.01 -19.47 4.43
C ARG A 300 -3.66 -19.74 5.78
N LEU A 301 -2.93 -20.40 6.65
CA LEU A 301 -3.38 -20.76 7.99
C LEU A 301 -2.69 -19.89 9.03
N ILE A 302 -3.44 -19.44 10.04
CA ILE A 302 -2.89 -18.85 11.26
C ILE A 302 -2.47 -20.01 12.16
N ARG A 303 -1.24 -19.98 12.64
CA ARG A 303 -0.78 -20.92 13.65
C ARG A 303 -1.39 -20.53 14.99
N SER A 304 -2.02 -21.48 15.66
CA SER A 304 -2.40 -21.35 17.06
C SER A 304 -1.12 -21.17 17.88
N GLU A 305 -1.11 -20.18 18.75
CA GLU A 305 -0.14 -20.10 19.84
C GLU A 305 -0.48 -21.16 20.89
#